data_40efc354ef5c04f5fefaba269d2f56e2
#
_entry.id   40efc354ef5c04f5fefaba269d2f56e2
#
_cell.length_a   1.000
_cell.length_b   1.000
_cell.length_c   1.000
_cell.angle_alpha   90.00
_cell.angle_beta   90.00
_cell.angle_gamma   90.00
#
_symmetry.space_group_name_H-M   'P 1'
#
loop_
_entity.id
_entity.type
_entity.pdbx_description
1 polymer ?
#
loop_
_entity_poly.entity_id
_entity_poly.type
_entity_poly.pdbx_seq_one_letter_code
_entity_poly.pdbx_strand_id
1 'polypeptide(L)'
;MKAILLIDHGSVPAEPNHMLECMADLVQSLVGDDVIVRAAHMELAAPFIPEGLASCVEAGATEVVVFPYMLSPGKHSTRDIPRMVAEAAAAHPHVACTVTTAFGVHDKLAEVIVERAGLRPAANRPEAGCCVRPSGTPERYCGDGCRELAMRGAGLSALGSRQ
;
A
#
# COMPACT_ATOMS: atom_id res chain seq x y z
N MET A 1 -3.21 -12.59 -15.25
CA MET A 1 -3.99 -12.34 -14.03
C MET A 1 -3.32 -11.21 -13.25
N LYS A 2 -4.09 -10.36 -12.55
CA LYS A 2 -3.56 -9.30 -11.69
C LYS A 2 -3.33 -9.82 -10.27
N ALA A 3 -2.29 -9.33 -9.59
CA ALA A 3 -2.08 -9.57 -8.17
C ALA A 3 -1.92 -8.26 -7.40
N ILE A 4 -2.27 -8.29 -6.12
CA ILE A 4 -1.96 -7.27 -5.12
C ILE A 4 -1.00 -7.89 -4.10
N LEU A 5 0.13 -7.26 -3.88
CA LEU A 5 1.09 -7.66 -2.86
C LEU A 5 1.15 -6.58 -1.77
N LEU A 6 0.61 -6.88 -0.59
CA LEU A 6 0.70 -6.00 0.57
C LEU A 6 2.08 -6.16 1.21
N ILE A 7 2.73 -5.04 1.51
CA ILE A 7 4.05 -5.05 2.14
C ILE A 7 4.05 -4.10 3.34
N ASP A 8 4.37 -4.64 4.51
CA ASP A 8 4.68 -3.85 5.70
C ASP A 8 6.18 -3.93 6.07
N HIS A 9 6.55 -3.41 7.23
CA HIS A 9 7.92 -3.48 7.71
C HIS A 9 8.30 -4.89 8.16
N GLY A 10 7.35 -5.66 8.65
CA GLY A 10 7.56 -6.90 9.40
C GLY A 10 7.84 -6.65 10.88
N SER A 11 7.73 -7.68 11.67
CA SER A 11 7.88 -7.64 13.12
C SER A 11 8.50 -8.93 13.65
N VAL A 12 9.30 -8.84 14.70
CA VAL A 12 9.83 -10.01 15.41
C VAL A 12 8.73 -10.81 16.12
N PRO A 13 7.79 -10.17 16.88
CA PRO A 13 6.58 -10.85 17.31
C PRO A 13 5.70 -11.28 16.12
N ALA A 14 5.10 -12.46 16.22
CA ALA A 14 4.32 -13.05 15.13
C ALA A 14 2.96 -12.35 14.91
N GLU A 15 2.34 -11.83 15.97
CA GLU A 15 0.99 -11.29 15.92
C GLU A 15 0.81 -10.14 14.91
N PRO A 16 1.71 -9.13 14.84
CA PRO A 16 1.59 -8.09 13.82
C PRO A 16 1.71 -8.61 12.39
N ASN A 17 2.57 -9.62 12.16
CA ASN A 17 2.73 -10.23 10.84
C ASN A 17 1.44 -10.95 10.42
N HIS A 18 0.85 -11.70 11.33
CA HIS A 18 -0.45 -12.36 11.10
C HIS A 18 -1.58 -11.36 10.81
N MET A 19 -1.54 -10.16 11.38
CA MET A 19 -2.53 -9.11 11.05
C MET A 19 -2.44 -8.67 9.58
N LEU A 20 -1.24 -8.65 8.98
CA LEU A 20 -1.09 -8.35 7.56
C LEU A 20 -1.69 -9.47 6.70
N GLU A 21 -1.49 -10.73 7.09
CA GLU A 21 -2.11 -11.88 6.42
C GLU A 21 -3.64 -11.80 6.48
N CYS A 22 -4.22 -11.53 7.66
CA CYS A 22 -5.66 -11.32 7.80
C CYS A 22 -6.17 -10.15 6.93
N MET A 23 -5.38 -9.09 6.78
CA MET A 23 -5.73 -7.98 5.89
C MET A 23 -5.68 -8.41 4.43
N ALA A 24 -4.71 -9.23 4.03
CA ALA A 24 -4.65 -9.78 2.68
C ALA A 24 -5.88 -10.66 2.37
N ASP A 25 -6.31 -11.50 3.32
CA ASP A 25 -7.51 -12.32 3.19
C ASP A 25 -8.77 -11.46 3.06
N LEU A 26 -8.85 -10.39 3.85
CA LEU A 26 -9.97 -9.44 3.75
C LEU A 26 -9.99 -8.74 2.39
N VAL A 27 -8.84 -8.28 1.89
CA VAL A 27 -8.73 -7.68 0.56
C VAL A 27 -9.09 -8.71 -0.51
N GLN A 28 -8.62 -9.96 -0.39
CA GLN A 28 -8.99 -11.07 -1.29
C GLN A 28 -10.51 -11.24 -1.37
N SER A 29 -11.19 -11.22 -0.23
CA SER A 29 -12.66 -11.34 -0.18
C SER A 29 -13.39 -10.18 -0.87
N LEU A 30 -12.77 -8.99 -0.90
CA LEU A 30 -13.34 -7.80 -1.56
C LEU A 30 -13.13 -7.79 -3.07
N VAL A 31 -12.03 -8.36 -3.57
CA VAL A 31 -11.70 -8.34 -5.01
C VAL A 31 -12.13 -9.61 -5.76
N GLY A 32 -12.51 -10.67 -5.03
CA GLY A 32 -12.91 -11.95 -5.61
C GLY A 32 -11.75 -12.75 -6.18
N ASP A 33 -12.08 -13.81 -6.91
CA ASP A 33 -11.11 -14.83 -7.37
C ASP A 33 -10.30 -14.44 -8.61
N ASP A 34 -10.68 -13.35 -9.29
CA ASP A 34 -10.00 -12.86 -10.49
C ASP A 34 -8.68 -12.11 -10.19
N VAL A 35 -8.44 -11.81 -8.92
CA VAL A 35 -7.25 -11.10 -8.44
C VAL A 35 -6.59 -11.92 -7.34
N ILE A 36 -5.28 -12.10 -7.44
CA ILE A 36 -4.47 -12.74 -6.39
C ILE A 36 -4.11 -11.70 -5.34
N VAL A 37 -4.28 -12.02 -4.05
CA VAL A 37 -3.78 -11.16 -2.98
C VAL A 37 -2.78 -11.92 -2.12
N ARG A 38 -1.64 -11.30 -1.83
CA ARG A 38 -0.57 -11.86 -1.00
C ARG A 38 -0.03 -10.81 -0.04
N ALA A 39 0.59 -11.28 1.03
CA ALA A 39 1.31 -10.47 2.00
C ALA A 39 2.80 -10.82 1.96
N ALA A 40 3.64 -9.83 2.22
CA ALA A 40 5.08 -10.00 2.43
C ALA A 40 5.58 -8.90 3.38
N HIS A 41 6.79 -9.10 3.90
CA HIS A 41 7.42 -8.18 4.83
C HIS A 41 8.70 -7.62 4.23
N MET A 42 9.03 -6.37 4.57
CA MET A 42 10.26 -5.73 4.13
C MET A 42 11.48 -6.39 4.79
N GLU A 43 11.36 -6.69 6.10
CA GLU A 43 12.38 -7.32 6.92
C GLU A 43 11.75 -8.00 8.15
N LEU A 44 12.56 -8.60 9.02
CA LEU A 44 12.22 -9.19 10.33
C LEU A 44 11.36 -10.46 10.30
N ALA A 45 10.57 -10.69 9.28
CA ALA A 45 9.71 -11.89 9.14
C ALA A 45 9.58 -12.33 7.67
N ALA A 46 9.47 -13.64 7.46
CA ALA A 46 9.09 -14.19 6.16
C ALA A 46 7.54 -14.22 6.01
N PRO A 47 7.02 -14.23 4.77
CA PRO A 47 7.78 -14.15 3.51
C PRO A 47 8.31 -12.74 3.25
N PHE A 48 9.54 -12.64 2.75
CA PHE A 48 10.13 -11.38 2.32
C PHE A 48 9.60 -10.96 0.92
N ILE A 49 9.94 -9.76 0.48
CA ILE A 49 9.46 -9.20 -0.79
C ILE A 49 9.75 -10.13 -2.00
N PRO A 50 10.96 -10.71 -2.17
CA PRO A 50 11.21 -11.63 -3.28
C PRO A 50 10.29 -12.86 -3.27
N GLU A 51 10.07 -13.46 -2.08
CA GLU A 51 9.23 -14.65 -1.90
C GLU A 51 7.75 -14.32 -2.14
N GLY A 52 7.28 -13.19 -1.63
CA GLY A 52 5.92 -12.71 -1.87
C GLY A 52 5.64 -12.42 -3.35
N LEU A 53 6.61 -11.80 -4.05
CA LEU A 53 6.50 -11.57 -5.49
C LEU A 53 6.49 -12.89 -6.27
N ALA A 54 7.41 -13.81 -5.96
CA ALA A 54 7.46 -15.13 -6.58
C ALA A 54 6.14 -15.89 -6.39
N SER A 55 5.56 -15.87 -5.20
CA SER A 55 4.26 -16.49 -4.90
C SER A 55 3.12 -15.92 -5.77
N CYS A 56 3.12 -14.60 -6.05
CA CYS A 56 2.15 -14.02 -6.98
C CYS A 56 2.36 -14.57 -8.42
N VAL A 57 3.60 -14.67 -8.86
CA VAL A 57 3.96 -15.17 -10.20
C VAL A 57 3.62 -16.64 -10.35
N GLU A 58 3.93 -17.47 -9.37
CA GLU A 58 3.60 -18.90 -9.33
C GLU A 58 2.07 -19.14 -9.38
N ALA A 59 1.31 -18.23 -8.77
CA ALA A 59 -0.15 -18.25 -8.85
C ALA A 59 -0.70 -17.73 -10.20
N GLY A 60 0.16 -17.36 -11.15
CA GLY A 60 -0.21 -16.97 -12.52
C GLY A 60 -0.37 -15.46 -12.73
N ALA A 61 0.17 -14.62 -11.84
CA ALA A 61 0.13 -13.18 -12.05
C ALA A 61 1.02 -12.74 -13.21
N THR A 62 0.48 -11.89 -14.08
CA THR A 62 1.21 -11.18 -15.15
C THR A 62 1.37 -9.69 -14.85
N GLU A 63 0.64 -9.20 -13.85
CA GLU A 63 0.72 -7.84 -13.32
C GLU A 63 0.65 -7.91 -11.79
N VAL A 64 1.61 -7.31 -11.10
CA VAL A 64 1.64 -7.22 -9.64
C VAL A 64 1.61 -5.75 -9.22
N VAL A 65 0.58 -5.38 -8.48
CA VAL A 65 0.46 -4.07 -7.83
C VAL A 65 0.91 -4.22 -6.39
N VAL A 66 2.03 -3.62 -6.07
CA VAL A 66 2.60 -3.63 -4.71
C VAL A 66 2.04 -2.45 -3.93
N PHE A 67 1.48 -2.73 -2.77
CA PHE A 67 0.93 -1.73 -1.86
C PHE A 67 1.74 -1.68 -0.56
N PRO A 68 2.47 -0.58 -0.29
CA PRO A 68 3.12 -0.37 1.00
C PRO A 68 2.06 -0.19 2.11
N TYR A 69 1.89 -1.19 2.96
CA TYR A 69 0.92 -1.18 4.06
C TYR A 69 1.46 -0.34 5.23
N MET A 70 1.50 0.97 5.00
CA MET A 70 2.03 1.97 5.92
C MET A 70 1.11 3.19 5.94
N LEU A 71 0.87 3.76 7.12
CA LEU A 71 -0.06 4.90 7.27
C LEU A 71 0.44 6.16 6.57
N SER A 72 1.73 6.43 6.60
CA SER A 72 2.30 7.66 6.08
C SER A 72 3.41 7.37 5.06
N PRO A 73 3.58 8.22 4.05
CA PRO A 73 4.76 8.16 3.20
C PRO A 73 6.02 8.46 4.03
N GLY A 74 7.02 7.62 3.86
CA GLY A 74 8.31 7.73 4.54
C GLY A 74 9.39 7.05 3.70
N LYS A 75 10.62 7.05 4.19
CA LYS A 75 11.77 6.47 3.50
C LYS A 75 11.51 5.03 3.03
N HIS A 76 10.87 4.22 3.86
CA HIS A 76 10.59 2.83 3.51
C HIS A 76 9.59 2.71 2.36
N SER A 77 8.45 3.42 2.41
CA SER A 77 7.42 3.33 1.37
C SER A 77 7.78 4.03 0.06
N THR A 78 8.60 5.10 0.11
CA THR A 78 8.92 5.92 -1.07
C THR A 78 10.24 5.56 -1.75
N ARG A 79 11.15 4.86 -1.07
CA ARG A 79 12.47 4.52 -1.58
C ARG A 79 12.82 3.06 -1.41
N ASP A 80 12.74 2.53 -0.18
CA ASP A 80 13.30 1.22 0.14
C ASP A 80 12.45 0.10 -0.48
N ILE A 81 11.12 0.10 -0.28
CA ILE A 81 10.21 -0.87 -0.91
C ILE A 81 10.27 -0.80 -2.45
N PRO A 82 10.16 0.38 -3.11
CA PRO A 82 10.31 0.44 -4.56
C PRO A 82 11.62 -0.15 -5.08
N ARG A 83 12.75 0.10 -4.40
CA ARG A 83 14.04 -0.49 -4.75
C ARG A 83 14.04 -2.00 -4.61
N MET A 84 13.58 -2.53 -3.46
CA MET A 84 13.53 -3.97 -3.19
C MET A 84 12.61 -4.70 -4.16
N VAL A 85 11.47 -4.10 -4.51
CA VAL A 85 10.55 -4.64 -5.51
C VAL A 85 11.18 -4.66 -6.90
N ALA A 86 11.92 -3.61 -7.28
CA ALA A 86 12.63 -3.57 -8.56
C ALA A 86 13.72 -4.66 -8.64
N GLU A 87 14.45 -4.86 -7.56
CA GLU A 87 15.46 -5.93 -7.45
C GLU A 87 14.81 -7.32 -7.56
N ALA A 88 13.70 -7.57 -6.87
CA ALA A 88 12.98 -8.84 -6.93
C ALA A 88 12.33 -9.07 -8.32
N ALA A 89 11.76 -8.03 -8.93
CA ALA A 89 11.12 -8.09 -10.24
C ALA A 89 12.10 -8.42 -11.38
N ALA A 90 13.40 -8.16 -11.21
CA ALA A 90 14.43 -8.54 -12.18
C ALA A 90 14.49 -10.04 -12.45
N ALA A 91 14.08 -10.89 -11.50
CA ALA A 91 13.95 -12.33 -11.69
C ALA A 91 12.71 -12.74 -12.50
N HIS A 92 11.76 -11.83 -12.71
CA HIS A 92 10.48 -12.07 -13.38
C HIS A 92 10.21 -11.05 -14.49
N PRO A 93 11.06 -10.95 -15.54
CA PRO A 93 11.02 -9.87 -16.53
C PRO A 93 9.73 -9.86 -17.38
N HIS A 94 8.94 -10.92 -17.33
CA HIS A 94 7.66 -11.06 -18.03
C HIS A 94 6.46 -10.55 -17.20
N VAL A 95 6.68 -10.12 -15.96
CA VAL A 95 5.63 -9.64 -15.04
C VAL A 95 5.78 -8.13 -14.84
N ALA A 96 4.69 -7.41 -15.11
CA ALA A 96 4.64 -5.98 -14.84
C ALA A 96 4.48 -5.73 -13.34
N CYS A 97 5.45 -5.06 -12.72
CA CYS A 97 5.38 -4.68 -11.30
C CYS A 97 5.24 -3.16 -11.16
N THR A 98 4.29 -2.74 -10.34
CA THR A 98 4.08 -1.33 -10.00
C THR A 98 3.97 -1.17 -8.49
N VAL A 99 4.45 -0.05 -7.93
CA VAL A 99 4.34 0.25 -6.50
C VAL A 99 3.44 1.47 -6.33
N THR A 100 2.41 1.33 -5.50
CA THR A 100 1.49 2.43 -5.17
C THR A 100 2.08 3.33 -4.08
N THR A 101 1.38 4.43 -3.77
CA THR A 101 1.63 5.16 -2.53
C THR A 101 1.13 4.38 -1.31
N ALA A 102 1.66 4.68 -0.12
CA ALA A 102 1.10 4.23 1.15
C ALA A 102 -0.30 4.82 1.38
N PHE A 103 -0.98 4.45 2.48
CA PHE A 103 -2.36 4.89 2.77
C PHE A 103 -2.54 6.41 2.68
N GLY A 104 -1.64 7.18 3.30
CA GLY A 104 -1.82 8.61 3.41
C GLY A 104 -3.11 9.01 4.12
N VAL A 105 -3.64 10.18 3.79
CA VAL A 105 -4.91 10.67 4.33
C VAL A 105 -6.06 10.13 3.47
N HIS A 106 -6.94 9.33 4.05
CA HIS A 106 -8.05 8.71 3.34
C HIS A 106 -9.32 8.68 4.21
N ASP A 107 -10.48 8.92 3.60
CA ASP A 107 -11.76 8.99 4.30
C ASP A 107 -12.10 7.73 5.07
N LYS A 108 -11.87 6.57 4.47
CA LYS A 108 -12.13 5.28 5.13
C LYS A 108 -11.25 5.07 6.36
N LEU A 109 -10.01 5.57 6.37
CA LEU A 109 -9.17 5.53 7.56
C LEU A 109 -9.70 6.45 8.66
N ALA A 110 -10.21 7.63 8.29
CA ALA A 110 -10.86 8.54 9.24
C ALA A 110 -12.14 7.90 9.82
N GLU A 111 -12.91 7.19 9.01
CA GLU A 111 -14.11 6.46 9.45
C GLU A 111 -13.74 5.35 10.45
N VAL A 112 -12.67 4.60 10.20
CA VAL A 112 -12.15 3.60 11.16
C VAL A 112 -11.80 4.25 12.50
N ILE A 113 -11.17 5.43 12.51
CA ILE A 113 -10.83 6.16 13.74
C ILE A 113 -12.10 6.53 14.52
N VAL A 114 -13.10 7.07 13.82
CA VAL A 114 -14.39 7.46 14.42
C VAL A 114 -15.09 6.24 15.03
N GLU A 115 -15.13 5.13 14.31
CA GLU A 115 -15.74 3.87 14.76
C GLU A 115 -15.01 3.30 15.99
N ARG A 116 -13.67 3.26 15.97
CA ARG A 116 -12.87 2.78 17.11
C ARG A 116 -13.00 3.68 18.34
N ALA A 117 -13.29 4.96 18.16
CA ALA A 117 -13.63 5.87 19.25
C ALA A 117 -15.05 5.69 19.81
N GLY A 118 -15.83 4.73 19.32
CA GLY A 118 -17.22 4.50 19.72
C GLY A 118 -18.19 5.56 19.21
N LEU A 119 -17.80 6.31 18.18
CA LEU A 119 -18.59 7.38 17.59
C LEU A 119 -19.21 6.93 16.26
N ARG A 120 -20.10 7.76 15.71
CA ARG A 120 -20.66 7.59 14.37
C ARG A 120 -20.32 8.81 13.52
N PRO A 121 -20.05 8.62 12.21
CA PRO A 121 -19.88 9.75 11.30
C PRO A 121 -21.11 10.65 11.30
N ALA A 122 -20.90 11.97 11.21
CA ALA A 122 -21.98 12.93 11.11
C ALA A 122 -22.77 12.72 9.81
N ALA A 123 -24.11 12.80 9.87
CA ALA A 123 -24.99 12.65 8.70
C ALA A 123 -24.73 13.73 7.64
N ASN A 124 -24.42 14.95 8.06
CA ASN A 124 -24.09 16.09 7.18
C ASN A 124 -22.58 16.36 7.27
N ARG A 125 -21.78 15.47 6.70
CA ARG A 125 -20.35 15.66 6.61
C ARG A 125 -20.06 16.73 5.57
N PRO A 126 -19.45 17.89 5.93
CA PRO A 126 -18.96 18.81 4.93
C PRO A 126 -17.94 18.07 4.08
N GLU A 127 -17.92 18.31 2.77
CA GLU A 127 -16.81 17.85 1.94
C GLU A 127 -15.53 18.39 2.56
N ALA A 128 -14.82 17.51 3.24
CA ALA A 128 -13.58 17.90 3.87
C ALA A 128 -12.60 18.22 2.75
N GLY A 129 -12.37 19.50 2.54
CA GLY A 129 -11.23 19.96 1.75
C GLY A 129 -9.98 19.34 2.33
N CYS A 130 -9.07 18.93 1.48
CA CYS A 130 -7.77 18.45 1.90
C CYS A 130 -7.10 19.53 2.77
N CYS A 131 -6.71 19.16 3.97
CA CYS A 131 -5.90 19.98 4.88
C CYS A 131 -6.41 21.41 5.11
N VAL A 132 -7.08 21.64 6.23
CA VAL A 132 -7.15 22.98 6.81
C VAL A 132 -5.71 23.37 7.17
N ARG A 133 -5.00 24.00 6.24
CA ARG A 133 -3.67 24.54 6.53
C ARG A 133 -3.81 25.67 7.55
N PRO A 134 -3.10 25.66 8.66
CA PRO A 134 -2.94 26.87 9.44
C PRO A 134 -2.36 27.96 8.53
N SER A 135 -2.89 29.16 8.56
CA SER A 135 -2.37 30.30 7.79
C SER A 135 -0.86 30.44 8.04
N GLY A 136 -0.07 30.53 6.97
CA GLY A 136 1.39 30.66 7.06
C GLY A 136 2.18 29.35 7.02
N THR A 137 1.54 28.19 6.84
CA THR A 137 2.24 26.91 6.72
C THR A 137 2.88 26.76 5.33
N PRO A 138 4.17 26.35 5.21
CA PRO A 138 4.84 26.15 3.92
C PRO A 138 4.12 25.10 3.06
N GLU A 139 4.18 25.26 1.73
CA GLU A 139 3.58 24.31 0.77
C GLU A 139 4.05 22.84 0.93
N ARG A 140 5.22 22.62 1.51
CA ARG A 140 5.80 21.30 1.77
C ARG A 140 5.16 20.54 2.94
N TYR A 141 4.19 21.12 3.63
CA TYR A 141 3.56 20.46 4.78
C TYR A 141 2.74 19.23 4.39
N CYS A 142 2.20 19.22 3.18
CA CYS A 142 1.48 18.08 2.64
C CYS A 142 2.41 17.34 1.65
N GLY A 143 3.20 16.38 2.12
CA GLY A 143 3.95 15.47 1.25
C GLY A 143 3.04 14.56 0.41
N ASP A 144 3.63 13.55 -0.22
CA ASP A 144 2.95 12.61 -1.13
C ASP A 144 1.76 11.84 -0.52
N GLY A 145 1.56 11.90 0.80
CA GLY A 145 0.42 11.34 1.51
C GLY A 145 -0.76 12.28 1.69
N CYS A 146 -0.73 13.48 1.09
CA CYS A 146 -1.87 14.37 1.12
C CYS A 146 -3.03 13.79 0.31
N ARG A 147 -4.26 13.88 0.86
CA ARG A 147 -5.48 13.42 0.19
C ARG A 147 -5.62 13.94 -1.24
N GLU A 148 -5.28 15.20 -1.49
CA GLU A 148 -5.36 15.80 -2.80
C GLU A 148 -4.32 15.21 -3.77
N LEU A 149 -3.11 14.92 -3.30
CA LEU A 149 -2.07 14.24 -4.06
C LEU A 149 -2.40 12.76 -4.27
N ALA A 150 -2.96 12.09 -3.26
CA ALA A 150 -3.41 10.71 -3.37
C ALA A 150 -4.58 10.57 -4.36
N MET A 151 -5.48 11.57 -4.45
CA MET A 151 -6.58 11.57 -5.42
C MET A 151 -6.13 11.96 -6.84
N ARG A 152 -5.12 12.80 -6.97
CA ARG A 152 -4.53 13.19 -8.28
C ARG A 152 -3.51 12.17 -8.78
N GLY A 153 -2.93 11.42 -7.89
CA GLY A 153 -1.80 10.50 -8.12
C GLY A 153 -2.15 9.04 -7.95
N ALA A 154 -3.27 8.58 -8.50
CA ALA A 154 -3.38 7.16 -8.88
C ALA A 154 -2.46 6.85 -10.09
N GLY A 155 -1.37 7.62 -10.22
CA GLY A 155 -0.27 7.36 -11.12
C GLY A 155 0.59 6.24 -10.54
N LEU A 156 0.28 5.02 -10.95
CA LEU A 156 1.16 3.88 -10.79
C LEU A 156 2.53 4.27 -11.38
N SER A 157 3.54 4.41 -10.54
CA SER A 157 4.93 4.50 -11.02
C SER A 157 5.29 3.17 -11.66
N ALA A 158 5.22 3.09 -12.97
CA ALA A 158 5.74 1.94 -13.69
C ALA A 158 7.24 1.83 -13.39
N LEU A 159 7.63 0.80 -12.66
CA LEU A 159 9.00 0.38 -12.51
C LEU A 159 9.40 -0.28 -13.83
N GLY A 160 9.78 0.57 -14.79
CA GLY A 160 10.10 -0.01 -15.93
C GLY A 160 10.95 0.39 -16.96
N SER A 161 11.49 -0.32 -17.73
CA SER A 161 12.14 -0.17 -19.03
C SER A 161 12.85 1.18 -19.23
N ARG A 162 14.02 1.30 -18.65
CA ARG A 162 15.09 2.03 -19.31
C ARG A 162 16.10 1.01 -19.83
N GLN A 163 16.08 0.90 -21.15
CA GLN A 163 17.18 0.31 -21.90
C GLN A 163 18.45 1.07 -21.62
#